data_d7c5fb75e7afaf181577da730a396516
#
_entry.id   d7c5fb75e7afaf181577da730a396516
#
_cell.length_a   1.000
_cell.length_b   1.000
_cell.length_c   1.000
_cell.angle_alpha   90.00
_cell.angle_beta   90.00
_cell.angle_gamma   90.00
#
_symmetry.space_group_name_H-M   'P 1'
#
loop_
_entity.id
_entity.type
_entity.pdbx_description
1 polymer ?
#
loop_
_entity_poly.entity_id
_entity_poly.type
_entity_poly.pdbx_seq_one_letter_code
_entity_poly.pdbx_strand_id
1 'polypeptide(L)'
;DSEPSRGLGDVYKRQALDCANGAGYKAGPALFKSLGAKVYDTGTSPNGLNINLKSGSTYPSKICQMTKKNKAHIGISLDGDADRIIVCDEKGKIIDGDKILAMLGERWKRKKILKGGVIGTLMSNYGLENFFKNNGIKFLRSDVGDRYVKEKMKKNKFNLGGEQSGHIILGKFATTGDGLLVALEILFSLRKTKNASELFNKFQPTPQI
;
A
#
# COMPACT_ATOMS: atom_id res chain seq x y z
N ASP A 1 -21.81 2.76 27.28
CA ASP A 1 -20.51 3.45 27.30
C ASP A 1 -19.90 3.41 25.90
N SER A 2 -20.16 4.48 25.12
CA SER A 2 -19.57 4.66 23.81
C SER A 2 -18.11 5.10 23.99
N GLU A 3 -17.15 4.22 23.70
CA GLU A 3 -15.77 4.66 23.57
C GLU A 3 -15.69 5.78 22.51
N PRO A 4 -15.04 6.92 22.81
CA PRO A 4 -14.88 7.97 21.82
C PRO A 4 -14.13 7.39 20.62
N SER A 5 -14.58 7.70 19.41
CA SER A 5 -13.94 7.32 18.16
C SER A 5 -12.48 7.77 18.19
N ARG A 6 -11.58 6.89 18.62
CA ARG A 6 -10.15 7.15 18.63
C ARG A 6 -9.72 7.23 17.16
N GLY A 7 -9.45 8.42 16.66
CA GLY A 7 -8.75 8.67 15.41
C GLY A 7 -7.49 7.83 15.30
N LEU A 8 -6.62 8.05 14.31
CA LEU A 8 -5.39 7.27 14.07
C LEU A 8 -4.40 7.18 15.24
N GLY A 9 -4.80 7.44 16.49
CA GLY A 9 -3.98 7.34 17.71
C GLY A 9 -2.71 8.23 17.66
N ASP A 10 -2.13 8.55 18.80
CA ASP A 10 -1.01 9.51 18.90
C ASP A 10 0.27 9.06 18.17
N VAL A 11 0.39 7.79 17.85
CA VAL A 11 1.64 7.19 17.34
C VAL A 11 1.83 7.38 15.83
N TYR A 12 0.76 7.61 15.03
CA TYR A 12 0.86 7.69 13.56
C TYR A 12 0.32 8.98 12.97
N LYS A 13 0.45 10.06 13.73
CA LYS A 13 -0.08 11.37 13.35
C LYS A 13 0.70 12.08 12.24
N ARG A 14 1.93 11.67 11.93
CA ARG A 14 2.76 12.32 10.90
C ARG A 14 2.91 11.41 9.70
N GLN A 15 2.41 11.87 8.56
CA GLN A 15 2.48 11.16 7.30
C GLN A 15 3.08 12.06 6.23
N ALA A 16 3.96 11.54 5.41
CA ALA A 16 4.36 12.16 4.17
C ALA A 16 3.51 11.58 3.04
N LEU A 17 2.97 12.41 2.15
CA LEU A 17 2.09 12.01 1.07
C LEU A 17 2.51 12.65 -0.24
N ASP A 18 2.71 11.85 -1.27
CA ASP A 18 2.94 12.32 -2.64
C ASP A 18 1.78 11.85 -3.54
N CYS A 19 1.02 12.79 -4.07
CA CYS A 19 -0.13 12.52 -4.95
C CYS A 19 0.22 12.64 -6.43
N ALA A 20 1.50 12.68 -6.81
CA ALA A 20 1.96 12.70 -8.20
C ALA A 20 1.38 13.82 -9.08
N ASN A 21 0.83 14.89 -8.52
CA ASN A 21 -0.01 15.87 -9.22
C ASN A 21 -1.16 15.22 -10.02
N GLY A 22 -1.65 14.08 -9.54
CA GLY A 22 -2.66 13.25 -10.19
C GLY A 22 -4.02 13.32 -9.51
N ALA A 23 -4.88 12.35 -9.78
CA ALA A 23 -6.27 12.30 -9.32
C ALA A 23 -6.43 12.38 -7.78
N GLY A 24 -5.44 11.86 -7.03
CA GLY A 24 -5.43 11.88 -5.57
C GLY A 24 -5.14 13.24 -4.90
N TYR A 25 -4.85 14.30 -5.65
CA TYR A 25 -4.28 15.55 -5.13
C TYR A 25 -5.14 16.28 -4.09
N LYS A 26 -6.46 16.20 -4.18
CA LYS A 26 -7.39 16.74 -3.17
C LYS A 26 -7.80 15.69 -2.16
N ALA A 27 -8.22 14.52 -2.65
CA ALA A 27 -8.79 13.46 -1.82
C ALA A 27 -7.77 12.89 -0.82
N GLY A 28 -6.52 12.69 -1.22
CA GLY A 28 -5.49 12.13 -0.36
C GLY A 28 -5.21 12.99 0.89
N PRO A 29 -4.80 14.25 0.75
CA PRO A 29 -4.57 15.12 1.91
C PRO A 29 -5.81 15.31 2.78
N ALA A 30 -6.99 15.47 2.18
CA ALA A 30 -8.24 15.66 2.90
C ALA A 30 -8.59 14.42 3.74
N LEU A 31 -8.48 13.22 3.16
CA LEU A 31 -8.74 11.95 3.84
C LEU A 31 -7.86 11.78 5.09
N PHE A 32 -6.55 11.97 4.96
CA PHE A 32 -5.66 11.74 6.11
C PHE A 32 -5.79 12.83 7.18
N LYS A 33 -6.01 14.08 6.78
CA LYS A 33 -6.29 15.17 7.72
C LYS A 33 -7.60 14.93 8.50
N SER A 34 -8.66 14.42 7.85
CA SER A 34 -9.92 14.08 8.52
C SER A 34 -9.77 12.98 9.56
N LEU A 35 -8.76 12.11 9.42
CA LEU A 35 -8.41 11.07 10.39
C LEU A 35 -7.49 11.58 11.53
N GLY A 36 -7.23 12.89 11.58
CA GLY A 36 -6.41 13.50 12.61
C GLY A 36 -4.90 13.43 12.34
N ALA A 37 -4.47 13.14 11.10
CA ALA A 37 -3.06 13.10 10.77
C ALA A 37 -2.48 14.48 10.48
N LYS A 38 -1.23 14.71 10.89
CA LYS A 38 -0.39 15.79 10.35
C LYS A 38 0.21 15.31 9.03
N VAL A 39 -0.27 15.86 7.93
CA VAL A 39 0.12 15.48 6.57
C VAL A 39 1.14 16.48 6.02
N TYR A 40 2.28 15.95 5.59
CA TYR A 40 3.26 16.67 4.79
C TYR A 40 3.05 16.21 3.34
N ASP A 41 2.34 17.04 2.57
CA ASP A 41 1.94 16.66 1.21
C ASP A 41 2.83 17.32 0.14
N THR A 42 2.94 16.63 -1.00
CA THR A 42 3.57 17.09 -2.24
C THR A 42 2.85 16.46 -3.43
N GLY A 43 3.12 16.95 -4.63
CA GLY A 43 2.39 16.47 -5.81
C GLY A 43 0.90 16.80 -5.74
N THR A 44 0.54 17.94 -5.17
CA THR A 44 -0.84 18.38 -4.92
C THR A 44 -1.22 19.64 -5.67
N SER A 45 -0.41 20.03 -6.66
CA SER A 45 -0.63 21.23 -7.48
C SER A 45 -0.59 20.88 -8.97
N PRO A 46 -1.61 20.14 -9.48
CA PRO A 46 -1.68 19.76 -10.89
C PRO A 46 -1.83 20.99 -11.80
N ASN A 47 -1.10 21.01 -12.90
CA ASN A 47 -1.18 22.06 -13.91
C ASN A 47 -1.48 21.54 -15.33
N GLY A 48 -1.84 20.24 -15.44
CA GLY A 48 -2.12 19.57 -16.72
C GLY A 48 -0.87 18.97 -17.41
N LEU A 49 0.33 19.36 -17.00
CA LEU A 49 1.58 18.92 -17.64
C LEU A 49 2.54 18.20 -16.67
N ASN A 50 2.28 18.23 -15.37
CA ASN A 50 3.20 17.79 -14.34
C ASN A 50 2.80 16.49 -13.63
N ILE A 51 1.81 15.77 -14.14
CA ILE A 51 1.41 14.47 -13.61
C ILE A 51 2.58 13.47 -13.68
N ASN A 52 2.87 12.77 -12.58
CA ASN A 52 4.01 11.84 -12.42
C ASN A 52 5.41 12.45 -12.68
N LEU A 53 5.51 13.76 -12.89
CA LEU A 53 6.79 14.39 -13.19
C LEU A 53 7.68 14.46 -11.93
N LYS A 54 8.69 13.57 -11.87
CA LYS A 54 9.59 13.42 -10.72
C LYS A 54 8.83 13.34 -9.39
N SER A 55 7.71 12.64 -9.38
CA SER A 55 6.76 12.58 -8.27
C SER A 55 5.98 11.27 -8.35
N GLY A 56 5.38 10.89 -7.22
CA GLY A 56 4.52 9.73 -7.14
C GLY A 56 5.24 8.39 -7.03
N SER A 57 4.48 7.30 -7.17
CA SER A 57 4.97 5.93 -6.98
C SER A 57 6.05 5.51 -7.98
N THR A 58 6.14 6.17 -9.13
CA THR A 58 7.19 5.95 -10.13
C THR A 58 8.50 6.67 -9.79
N TYR A 59 8.51 7.58 -8.81
CA TYR A 59 9.68 8.31 -8.32
C TYR A 59 9.74 8.32 -6.78
N PRO A 60 9.82 7.15 -6.13
CA PRO A 60 9.63 7.01 -4.68
C PRO A 60 10.77 7.62 -3.84
N SER A 61 11.91 7.97 -4.42
CA SER A 61 13.00 8.63 -3.70
C SER A 61 12.58 9.94 -3.05
N LYS A 62 11.68 10.69 -3.68
CA LYS A 62 11.15 11.95 -3.16
C LYS A 62 10.38 11.75 -1.85
N ILE A 63 9.47 10.78 -1.81
CA ILE A 63 8.70 10.51 -0.60
C ILE A 63 9.58 9.97 0.52
N CYS A 64 10.61 9.18 0.20
CA CYS A 64 11.56 8.67 1.19
C CYS A 64 12.36 9.82 1.85
N GLN A 65 12.82 10.78 1.07
CA GLN A 65 13.50 11.99 1.58
C GLN A 65 12.55 12.81 2.47
N MET A 66 11.32 13.02 2.01
CA MET A 66 10.30 13.76 2.75
C MET A 66 9.93 13.10 4.07
N THR A 67 9.79 11.77 4.08
CA THR A 67 9.51 10.98 5.27
C THR A 67 10.60 11.18 6.34
N LYS A 68 11.86 11.07 5.95
CA LYS A 68 13.00 11.27 6.85
C LYS A 68 13.11 12.72 7.33
N LYS A 69 13.04 13.70 6.42
CA LYS A 69 13.14 15.13 6.74
C LYS A 69 12.09 15.57 7.77
N ASN A 70 10.86 15.10 7.64
CA ASN A 70 9.75 15.49 8.50
C ASN A 70 9.55 14.53 9.70
N LYS A 71 10.44 13.56 9.88
CA LYS A 71 10.30 12.50 10.90
C LYS A 71 8.89 11.89 10.86
N ALA A 72 8.36 11.67 9.64
CA ALA A 72 7.07 11.07 9.44
C ALA A 72 7.12 9.57 9.79
N HIS A 73 6.03 9.03 10.29
CA HIS A 73 5.95 7.62 10.67
C HIS A 73 5.85 6.70 9.44
N ILE A 74 5.40 7.26 8.33
CA ILE A 74 5.25 6.56 7.05
C ILE A 74 5.20 7.59 5.92
N GLY A 75 5.73 7.22 4.76
CA GLY A 75 5.56 7.92 3.49
C GLY A 75 4.65 7.10 2.58
N ILE A 76 3.75 7.78 1.88
CA ILE A 76 2.79 7.19 0.95
C ILE A 76 2.91 7.93 -0.37
N SER A 77 3.07 7.18 -1.45
CA SER A 77 3.22 7.72 -2.80
C SER A 77 2.20 7.06 -3.72
N LEU A 78 1.36 7.86 -4.33
CA LEU A 78 0.38 7.42 -5.33
C LEU A 78 0.94 7.68 -6.73
N ASP A 79 0.35 7.10 -7.74
CA ASP A 79 0.59 7.50 -9.12
C ASP A 79 -0.49 8.45 -9.66
N GLY A 80 -0.45 8.72 -10.95
CA GLY A 80 -1.28 9.77 -11.56
C GLY A 80 -2.78 9.55 -11.46
N ASP A 81 -3.26 8.34 -11.56
CA ASP A 81 -4.68 7.96 -11.42
C ASP A 81 -5.02 7.39 -10.04
N ALA A 82 -4.01 7.34 -9.14
CA ALA A 82 -4.13 6.93 -7.75
C ALA A 82 -4.57 5.47 -7.56
N ASP A 83 -4.37 4.61 -8.54
CA ASP A 83 -4.67 3.18 -8.49
C ASP A 83 -3.50 2.34 -7.95
N ARG A 84 -2.29 2.93 -7.87
CA ARG A 84 -1.07 2.33 -7.32
C ARG A 84 -0.59 3.06 -6.08
N ILE A 85 0.09 2.30 -5.24
CA ILE A 85 0.71 2.81 -4.02
C ILE A 85 2.11 2.21 -3.82
N ILE A 86 3.07 3.06 -3.54
CA ILE A 86 4.36 2.70 -2.98
C ILE A 86 4.50 3.37 -1.62
N VAL A 87 5.05 2.66 -0.67
CA VAL A 87 5.20 3.13 0.70
C VAL A 87 6.68 3.29 1.04
N CYS A 88 6.95 4.16 1.98
CA CYS A 88 8.27 4.33 2.57
C CYS A 88 8.13 4.22 4.10
N ASP A 89 8.96 3.41 4.73
CA ASP A 89 8.99 3.32 6.19
C ASP A 89 9.64 4.57 6.83
N GLU A 90 9.60 4.65 8.14
CA GLU A 90 10.17 5.76 8.93
C GLU A 90 11.70 5.91 8.77
N LYS A 91 12.38 4.88 8.26
CA LYS A 91 13.83 4.87 7.98
C LYS A 91 14.17 5.31 6.56
N GLY A 92 13.14 5.54 5.73
CA GLY A 92 13.31 5.90 4.33
C GLY A 92 13.52 4.70 3.40
N LYS A 93 13.17 3.48 3.82
CA LYS A 93 13.23 2.29 2.99
C LYS A 93 11.94 2.14 2.19
N ILE A 94 12.08 1.87 0.90
CA ILE A 94 10.94 1.63 -0.01
C ILE A 94 10.31 0.27 0.32
N ILE A 95 9.00 0.28 0.34
CA ILE A 95 8.12 -0.87 0.52
C ILE A 95 7.27 -0.99 -0.74
N ASP A 96 7.54 -2.02 -1.51
CA ASP A 96 6.85 -2.32 -2.76
C ASP A 96 5.51 -3.07 -2.56
N GLY A 97 4.81 -3.33 -3.66
CA GLY A 97 3.53 -4.02 -3.64
C GLY A 97 3.60 -5.44 -3.06
N ASP A 98 4.70 -6.15 -3.24
CA ASP A 98 4.86 -7.51 -2.69
C ASP A 98 4.90 -7.51 -1.16
N LYS A 99 5.59 -6.53 -0.56
CA LYS A 99 5.60 -6.37 0.91
C LYS A 99 4.26 -5.93 1.46
N ILE A 100 3.53 -5.09 0.71
CA ILE A 100 2.17 -4.68 1.05
C ILE A 100 1.22 -5.89 0.98
N LEU A 101 1.30 -6.71 -0.07
CA LEU A 101 0.52 -7.93 -0.22
C LEU A 101 0.80 -8.93 0.92
N ALA A 102 2.06 -9.11 1.30
CA ALA A 102 2.42 -9.97 2.44
C ALA A 102 1.74 -9.53 3.74
N MET A 103 1.80 -8.25 4.04
CA MET A 103 1.19 -7.65 5.21
C MET A 103 -0.34 -7.80 5.19
N LEU A 104 -0.96 -7.47 4.06
CA LEU A 104 -2.42 -7.56 3.88
C LEU A 104 -2.92 -9.00 3.96
N GLY A 105 -2.25 -9.94 3.29
CA GLY A 105 -2.63 -11.35 3.28
C GLY A 105 -2.59 -11.97 4.67
N GLU A 106 -1.51 -11.73 5.43
CA GLU A 106 -1.40 -12.17 6.82
C GLU A 106 -2.49 -11.55 7.71
N ARG A 107 -2.69 -10.23 7.61
CA ARG A 107 -3.71 -9.52 8.37
C ARG A 107 -5.11 -10.02 8.06
N TRP A 108 -5.45 -10.16 6.78
CA TRP A 108 -6.78 -10.61 6.36
C TRP A 108 -7.04 -12.06 6.74
N LYS A 109 -6.03 -12.94 6.68
CA LYS A 109 -6.12 -14.31 7.22
C LYS A 109 -6.44 -14.29 8.71
N ARG A 110 -5.67 -13.54 9.51
CA ARG A 110 -5.88 -13.42 10.96
C ARG A 110 -7.27 -12.87 11.31
N LYS A 111 -7.78 -11.92 10.51
CA LYS A 111 -9.13 -11.36 10.68
C LYS A 111 -10.24 -12.24 10.09
N LYS A 112 -9.92 -13.38 9.49
CA LYS A 112 -10.86 -14.28 8.82
C LYS A 112 -11.66 -13.61 7.68
N ILE A 113 -11.09 -12.61 7.01
CA ILE A 113 -11.68 -11.91 5.87
C ILE A 113 -11.03 -12.27 4.53
N LEU A 114 -9.87 -12.92 4.55
CA LEU A 114 -9.22 -13.45 3.35
C LEU A 114 -10.06 -14.60 2.79
N LYS A 115 -10.46 -14.50 1.52
CA LYS A 115 -11.18 -15.56 0.80
C LYS A 115 -10.24 -16.22 -0.21
N GLY A 116 -10.11 -17.52 -0.13
CA GLY A 116 -9.34 -18.36 -1.04
C GLY A 116 -7.82 -18.22 -0.88
N GLY A 117 -7.26 -17.06 -1.17
CA GLY A 117 -5.84 -16.78 -1.11
C GLY A 117 -5.48 -15.43 -1.70
N VAL A 118 -4.25 -15.30 -2.19
CA VAL A 118 -3.71 -14.06 -2.79
C VAL A 118 -3.28 -14.33 -4.23
N ILE A 119 -3.58 -13.41 -5.14
CA ILE A 119 -3.06 -13.40 -6.50
C ILE A 119 -1.91 -12.40 -6.59
N GLY A 120 -0.74 -12.86 -7.02
CA GLY A 120 0.36 -12.02 -7.50
C GLY A 120 0.54 -12.17 -9.00
N THR A 121 1.64 -11.64 -9.53
CA THR A 121 2.01 -11.81 -10.94
C THR A 121 3.27 -12.66 -11.09
N LEU A 122 3.65 -12.95 -12.33
CA LEU A 122 4.93 -13.60 -12.63
C LEU A 122 6.13 -12.79 -12.11
N MET A 123 5.97 -11.46 -11.97
CA MET A 123 7.01 -10.56 -11.45
C MET A 123 7.10 -10.54 -9.91
N SER A 124 6.14 -11.13 -9.19
CA SER A 124 6.18 -11.17 -7.73
C SER A 124 7.40 -11.94 -7.23
N ASN A 125 8.05 -11.40 -6.19
CA ASN A 125 9.25 -11.99 -5.60
C ASN A 125 8.98 -13.40 -5.07
N TYR A 126 9.92 -14.32 -5.25
CA TYR A 126 9.79 -15.69 -4.75
C TYR A 126 9.72 -15.74 -3.21
N GLY A 127 10.37 -14.78 -2.53
CA GLY A 127 10.24 -14.63 -1.08
C GLY A 127 8.80 -14.39 -0.61
N LEU A 128 7.98 -13.69 -1.40
CA LEU A 128 6.55 -13.51 -1.12
C LEU A 128 5.79 -14.84 -1.19
N GLU A 129 6.05 -15.65 -2.21
CA GLU A 129 5.42 -16.97 -2.37
C GLU A 129 5.77 -17.90 -1.19
N ASN A 130 7.06 -17.96 -0.83
CA ASN A 130 7.52 -18.72 0.33
C ASN A 130 6.88 -18.20 1.64
N PHE A 131 6.78 -16.90 1.81
CA PHE A 131 6.11 -16.32 2.97
C PHE A 131 4.66 -16.78 3.06
N PHE A 132 3.90 -16.73 1.98
CA PHE A 132 2.52 -17.19 1.99
C PHE A 132 2.40 -18.69 2.22
N LYS A 133 3.24 -19.51 1.59
CA LYS A 133 3.30 -20.95 1.82
C LYS A 133 3.53 -21.28 3.30
N ASN A 134 4.52 -20.66 3.92
CA ASN A 134 4.87 -20.87 5.33
C ASN A 134 3.76 -20.41 6.29
N ASN A 135 2.94 -19.45 5.85
CA ASN A 135 1.79 -18.98 6.63
C ASN A 135 0.47 -19.69 6.26
N GLY A 136 0.50 -20.74 5.43
CA GLY A 136 -0.69 -21.50 5.00
C GLY A 136 -1.70 -20.62 4.25
N ILE A 137 -1.20 -19.67 3.43
CA ILE A 137 -1.99 -18.82 2.53
C ILE A 137 -1.74 -19.31 1.11
N LYS A 138 -2.81 -19.67 0.40
CA LYS A 138 -2.70 -20.04 -1.01
C LYS A 138 -2.27 -18.84 -1.83
N PHE A 139 -1.24 -19.00 -2.64
CA PHE A 139 -0.72 -17.98 -3.55
C PHE A 139 -0.78 -18.51 -4.99
N LEU A 140 -1.27 -17.70 -5.91
CA LEU A 140 -1.29 -18.02 -7.34
C LEU A 140 -0.74 -16.84 -8.13
N ARG A 141 -0.04 -17.12 -9.22
CA ARG A 141 0.51 -16.13 -10.13
C ARG A 141 -0.39 -15.95 -11.35
N SER A 142 -0.64 -14.71 -11.74
CA SER A 142 -1.20 -14.35 -13.04
C SER A 142 -0.10 -13.86 -13.99
N ASP A 143 -0.44 -13.63 -15.23
CA ASP A 143 0.35 -12.79 -16.11
C ASP A 143 0.43 -11.36 -15.55
N VAL A 144 1.39 -10.57 -16.05
CA VAL A 144 1.58 -9.17 -15.65
C VAL A 144 0.46 -8.31 -16.22
N GLY A 145 -0.12 -7.49 -15.37
CA GLY A 145 -1.20 -6.56 -15.69
C GLY A 145 -2.41 -6.75 -14.77
N ASP A 146 -2.98 -5.63 -14.35
CA ASP A 146 -4.12 -5.54 -13.43
C ASP A 146 -5.33 -6.36 -13.88
N ARG A 147 -5.60 -6.36 -15.19
CA ARG A 147 -6.66 -7.15 -15.82
C ARG A 147 -6.49 -8.64 -15.52
N TYR A 148 -5.27 -9.19 -15.70
CA TYR A 148 -5.01 -10.62 -15.48
C TYR A 148 -5.11 -10.99 -14.00
N VAL A 149 -4.64 -10.10 -13.12
CA VAL A 149 -4.81 -10.26 -11.67
C VAL A 149 -6.29 -10.35 -11.33
N LYS A 150 -7.10 -9.39 -11.80
CA LYS A 150 -8.55 -9.32 -11.57
C LYS A 150 -9.30 -10.53 -12.11
N GLU A 151 -9.02 -10.96 -13.35
CA GLU A 151 -9.63 -12.13 -13.97
C GLU A 151 -9.31 -13.40 -13.16
N LYS A 152 -8.04 -13.55 -12.72
CA LYS A 152 -7.61 -14.71 -11.91
C LYS A 152 -8.21 -14.69 -10.51
N MET A 153 -8.35 -13.52 -9.89
CA MET A 153 -9.08 -13.35 -8.62
C MET A 153 -10.53 -13.83 -8.76
N LYS A 154 -11.23 -13.37 -9.80
CA LYS A 154 -12.63 -13.75 -10.08
C LYS A 154 -12.77 -15.25 -10.31
N LYS A 155 -11.94 -15.84 -11.18
CA LYS A 155 -11.94 -17.28 -11.50
C LYS A 155 -11.74 -18.15 -10.26
N ASN A 156 -10.87 -17.74 -9.34
CA ASN A 156 -10.54 -18.50 -8.14
C ASN A 156 -11.34 -18.09 -6.90
N LYS A 157 -12.24 -17.10 -7.01
CA LYS A 157 -13.01 -16.53 -5.90
C LYS A 157 -12.11 -15.96 -4.78
N PHE A 158 -10.96 -15.40 -5.16
CA PHE A 158 -10.05 -14.73 -4.23
C PHE A 158 -10.44 -13.25 -4.11
N ASN A 159 -10.19 -12.67 -2.95
CA ASN A 159 -10.54 -11.27 -2.70
C ASN A 159 -9.33 -10.35 -2.41
N LEU A 160 -8.12 -10.85 -2.61
CA LEU A 160 -6.89 -10.07 -2.50
C LEU A 160 -5.96 -10.43 -3.66
N GLY A 161 -5.44 -9.43 -4.33
CA GLY A 161 -4.43 -9.60 -5.38
C GLY A 161 -3.73 -8.29 -5.69
N GLY A 162 -2.65 -8.37 -6.44
CA GLY A 162 -1.93 -7.18 -6.86
C GLY A 162 -0.57 -7.48 -7.48
N GLU A 163 0.16 -6.42 -7.72
CA GLU A 163 1.44 -6.42 -8.41
C GLU A 163 2.53 -5.76 -7.56
N GLN A 164 3.78 -6.13 -7.81
CA GLN A 164 4.94 -5.51 -7.18
C GLN A 164 4.99 -3.99 -7.42
N SER A 165 4.45 -3.52 -8.56
CA SER A 165 4.32 -2.10 -8.91
C SER A 165 3.43 -1.29 -7.96
N GLY A 166 2.68 -1.97 -7.06
CA GLY A 166 1.80 -1.33 -6.09
C GLY A 166 0.33 -1.24 -6.52
N HIS A 167 -0.06 -1.79 -7.68
CA HIS A 167 -1.48 -1.94 -8.02
C HIS A 167 -2.07 -3.08 -7.19
N ILE A 168 -2.90 -2.76 -6.21
CA ILE A 168 -3.43 -3.73 -5.25
C ILE A 168 -4.95 -3.66 -5.23
N ILE A 169 -5.58 -4.81 -5.43
CA ILE A 169 -7.03 -4.97 -5.47
C ILE A 169 -7.51 -5.55 -4.14
N LEU A 170 -8.25 -4.76 -3.39
CA LEU A 170 -8.93 -5.17 -2.17
C LEU A 170 -10.38 -5.56 -2.49
N GLY A 171 -10.58 -6.76 -3.05
CA GLY A 171 -11.84 -7.22 -3.64
C GLY A 171 -13.03 -7.32 -2.67
N LYS A 172 -12.82 -7.06 -1.37
CA LYS A 172 -13.90 -6.84 -0.41
C LYS A 172 -14.52 -5.46 -0.56
N PHE A 173 -13.77 -4.47 -1.06
CA PHE A 173 -14.15 -3.05 -1.04
C PHE A 173 -14.23 -2.45 -2.44
N ALA A 174 -13.35 -2.88 -3.36
CA ALA A 174 -13.25 -2.34 -4.72
C ALA A 174 -13.01 -3.44 -5.74
N THR A 175 -13.35 -3.18 -6.99
CA THR A 175 -13.14 -4.11 -8.12
C THR A 175 -11.89 -3.81 -8.94
N THR A 176 -11.13 -2.79 -8.56
CA THR A 176 -9.87 -2.36 -9.16
C THR A 176 -8.90 -1.90 -8.09
N GLY A 177 -7.67 -1.55 -8.45
CA GLY A 177 -6.72 -0.92 -7.55
C GLY A 177 -7.25 0.41 -7.03
N ASP A 178 -6.91 0.71 -5.76
CA ASP A 178 -7.19 1.99 -5.11
C ASP A 178 -6.12 2.25 -4.07
N GLY A 179 -5.18 3.13 -4.40
CA GLY A 179 -4.03 3.43 -3.56
C GLY A 179 -4.42 4.06 -2.22
N LEU A 180 -5.49 4.88 -2.17
CA LEU A 180 -5.97 5.49 -0.92
C LEU A 180 -6.62 4.46 0.00
N LEU A 181 -7.38 3.55 -0.56
CA LEU A 181 -8.00 2.46 0.20
C LEU A 181 -6.93 1.52 0.79
N VAL A 182 -5.91 1.18 0.00
CA VAL A 182 -4.76 0.39 0.47
C VAL A 182 -4.02 1.16 1.57
N ALA A 183 -3.80 2.46 1.41
CA ALA A 183 -3.18 3.29 2.42
C ALA A 183 -3.95 3.26 3.75
N LEU A 184 -5.27 3.32 3.73
CA LEU A 184 -6.11 3.18 4.92
C LEU A 184 -5.91 1.83 5.62
N GLU A 185 -5.90 0.72 4.88
CA GLU A 185 -5.64 -0.62 5.46
C GLU A 185 -4.24 -0.70 6.09
N ILE A 186 -3.24 -0.05 5.49
CA ILE A 186 -1.89 0.06 6.05
C ILE A 186 -1.92 0.85 7.36
N LEU A 187 -2.52 2.05 7.37
CA LEU A 187 -2.56 2.91 8.54
C LEU A 187 -3.30 2.26 9.71
N PHE A 188 -4.42 1.59 9.45
CA PHE A 188 -5.12 0.80 10.47
C PHE A 188 -4.31 -0.41 10.96
N SER A 189 -3.37 -0.91 10.15
CA SER A 189 -2.47 -1.99 10.56
C SER A 189 -1.36 -1.48 11.46
N LEU A 190 -0.83 -0.30 11.18
CA LEU A 190 0.22 0.36 11.95
C LEU A 190 -0.17 0.60 13.41
N ARG A 191 -1.47 0.83 13.71
CA ARG A 191 -1.96 1.01 15.09
C ARG A 191 -1.61 -0.14 16.04
N LYS A 192 -1.19 -1.29 15.52
CA LYS A 192 -0.88 -2.50 16.29
C LYS A 192 0.60 -2.84 16.30
N THR A 193 1.45 -2.01 15.69
CA THR A 193 2.90 -2.21 15.60
C THR A 193 3.63 -0.99 16.12
N LYS A 194 4.93 -1.13 16.42
CA LYS A 194 5.74 0.00 16.91
C LYS A 194 6.06 1.00 15.81
N ASN A 195 6.29 0.52 14.58
CA ASN A 195 6.68 1.36 13.45
C ASN A 195 6.36 0.66 12.10
N ALA A 196 6.51 1.39 11.00
CA ALA A 196 6.25 0.87 9.66
C ALA A 196 7.28 -0.19 9.25
N SER A 197 8.55 -0.02 9.60
CA SER A 197 9.59 -1.00 9.28
C SER A 197 9.33 -2.37 9.91
N GLU A 198 8.74 -2.44 11.10
CA GLU A 198 8.31 -3.69 11.73
C GLU A 198 7.09 -4.29 11.00
N LEU A 199 6.11 -3.47 10.66
CA LEU A 199 4.90 -3.92 9.97
C LEU A 199 5.22 -4.64 8.66
N PHE A 200 6.18 -4.13 7.88
CA PHE A 200 6.52 -4.64 6.56
C PHE A 200 7.69 -5.62 6.54
N ASN A 201 8.29 -5.93 7.69
CA ASN A 201 9.36 -6.94 7.79
C ASN A 201 8.78 -8.36 7.80
N LYS A 202 8.17 -8.77 6.68
CA LYS A 202 7.47 -10.06 6.56
C LYS A 202 8.32 -11.14 5.91
N PHE A 203 9.14 -10.79 4.95
CA PHE A 203 10.06 -11.70 4.28
C PHE A 203 11.29 -10.96 3.75
N GLN A 204 12.35 -11.69 3.51
CA GLN A 204 13.52 -11.19 2.80
C GLN A 204 13.32 -11.44 1.30
N PRO A 205 13.48 -10.41 0.45
CA PRO A 205 13.44 -10.61 -0.99
C PRO A 205 14.56 -11.55 -1.44
N THR A 206 14.23 -12.47 -2.32
CA THR A 206 15.24 -13.25 -3.05
C THR A 206 15.76 -12.45 -4.25
N PRO A 207 17.02 -12.64 -4.67
CA PRO A 207 17.50 -12.07 -5.91
C PRO A 207 16.59 -12.47 -7.08
N GLN A 208 16.30 -11.51 -7.97
CA GLN A 208 15.58 -11.72 -9.21
C GLN A 208 16.51 -11.35 -10.35
N ILE A 209 16.60 -12.21 -11.37
CA ILE A 209 17.37 -12.02 -12.59
C ILE A 209 16.42 -11.53 -13.68
#